data_e01f52bba524d55d7ffa022ccf091387
#
_entry.id   e01f52bba524d55d7ffa022ccf091387
#
_cell.length_a   1.000
_cell.length_b   1.000
_cell.length_c   1.000
_cell.angle_alpha   90.00
_cell.angle_beta   90.00
_cell.angle_gamma   90.00
#
_symmetry.space_group_name_H-M   'P 1'
#
loop_
_entity.id
_entity.type
_entity.pdbx_description
1 polymer ?
#
loop_
_entity_poly.entity_id
_entity_poly.type
_entity_poly.pdbx_seq_one_letter_code
_entity_poly.pdbx_strand_id
1 'polypeptide(L)'
;MKTPLRYTLLPLLAILGACGGGGDGDANSPFSGFGGGAVNLQFEARAGVSPVDCARTVTGLGTGSVAARLQDLRFHIANVRFVKADGTEVPLVLTIAAGDAWNARSGSDTLTLIDLEDATGTCAGGTAAMNSVITGTVPAGDYVAVKMNMGVPESLNHLDPFAADTPLALTSPSLGWNWTTGRIFSKIEVTDPNRSTAPTWPAPVFTAHLGALSCTGDPAAGQAASCAIPNRMAFTLGDSATPFNPTLHKIVIDVQALLAGNDVTINTAGTASGCMSALDDPECVPMFNALKIAQATGLPINGGAGQQLFKAVAR
;
A
#
# COMPACT_ATOMS: atom_id res chain seq x y z
N MET A 1 -36.58 -56.89 -70.20
CA MET A 1 -36.26 -55.49 -69.92
C MET A 1 -36.31 -55.32 -68.42
N LYS A 2 -35.18 -55.24 -67.77
CA LYS A 2 -35.07 -55.11 -66.30
C LYS A 2 -34.47 -53.73 -65.98
N THR A 3 -35.25 -52.90 -65.31
CA THR A 3 -34.84 -51.56 -64.86
C THR A 3 -34.08 -51.71 -63.53
N PRO A 4 -32.93 -51.04 -63.36
CA PRO A 4 -32.23 -51.09 -62.06
C PRO A 4 -32.71 -49.98 -61.12
N LEU A 5 -32.93 -50.40 -59.88
CA LEU A 5 -33.26 -49.57 -58.73
C LEU A 5 -32.04 -48.72 -58.26
N ARG A 6 -32.18 -47.41 -58.25
CA ARG A 6 -31.15 -46.49 -57.74
C ARG A 6 -31.37 -46.24 -56.23
N TYR A 7 -30.42 -46.66 -55.44
CA TYR A 7 -30.31 -46.26 -54.02
C TYR A 7 -29.63 -44.89 -53.89
N THR A 8 -30.34 -43.94 -53.33
CA THR A 8 -29.80 -42.64 -52.96
C THR A 8 -29.32 -42.71 -51.51
N LEU A 9 -28.00 -42.61 -51.32
CA LEU A 9 -27.41 -42.45 -49.98
C LEU A 9 -27.50 -40.94 -49.56
N LEU A 10 -28.23 -40.69 -48.50
CA LEU A 10 -28.11 -39.38 -47.77
C LEU A 10 -26.89 -39.41 -46.89
N PRO A 11 -26.04 -38.35 -46.92
CA PRO A 11 -25.00 -38.22 -45.93
C PRO A 11 -25.56 -37.65 -44.63
N LEU A 12 -25.32 -38.36 -43.52
CA LEU A 12 -25.60 -37.96 -42.17
C LEU A 12 -24.56 -36.88 -41.77
N LEU A 13 -24.99 -35.63 -41.71
CA LEU A 13 -24.14 -34.52 -41.25
C LEU A 13 -24.09 -34.56 -39.71
N ALA A 14 -22.98 -35.01 -39.12
CA ALA A 14 -22.72 -34.91 -37.70
C ALA A 14 -22.32 -33.46 -37.37
N ILE A 15 -23.22 -32.76 -36.68
CA ILE A 15 -22.92 -31.43 -36.12
C ILE A 15 -22.18 -31.66 -34.82
N LEU A 16 -20.86 -31.51 -34.85
CA LEU A 16 -20.03 -31.37 -33.68
C LEU A 16 -20.24 -29.95 -33.12
N GLY A 17 -21.07 -29.86 -32.09
CA GLY A 17 -21.18 -28.64 -31.28
C GLY A 17 -19.89 -28.41 -30.49
N ALA A 18 -19.02 -27.55 -30.99
CA ALA A 18 -17.92 -27.00 -30.23
C ALA A 18 -18.47 -25.97 -29.25
N CYS A 19 -18.59 -26.32 -27.96
CA CYS A 19 -18.69 -25.35 -26.86
C CYS A 19 -17.35 -24.62 -26.75
N GLY A 20 -17.14 -23.61 -27.55
CA GLY A 20 -16.14 -22.59 -27.38
C GLY A 20 -16.73 -21.50 -26.48
N GLY A 21 -16.51 -21.58 -25.17
CA GLY A 21 -16.75 -20.48 -24.27
C GLY A 21 -15.67 -19.42 -24.46
N GLY A 22 -15.74 -18.66 -25.54
CA GLY A 22 -15.09 -17.38 -25.69
C GLY A 22 -15.97 -16.34 -24.99
N GLY A 23 -15.60 -15.90 -23.82
CA GLY A 23 -16.19 -14.71 -23.21
C GLY A 23 -15.77 -13.51 -24.04
N ASP A 24 -16.58 -13.14 -25.01
CA ASP A 24 -16.54 -11.80 -25.61
C ASP A 24 -16.94 -10.84 -24.51
N GLY A 25 -15.93 -10.19 -23.90
CA GLY A 25 -16.14 -9.08 -22.98
C GLY A 25 -16.82 -7.97 -23.77
N ASP A 26 -18.14 -7.86 -23.65
CA ASP A 26 -18.91 -6.74 -24.16
C ASP A 26 -18.31 -5.47 -23.59
N ALA A 27 -17.74 -4.62 -24.46
CA ALA A 27 -17.21 -3.30 -24.11
C ALA A 27 -18.28 -2.35 -23.53
N ASN A 28 -19.51 -2.82 -23.38
CA ASN A 28 -20.66 -2.14 -22.81
C ASN A 28 -21.21 -2.81 -21.55
N SER A 29 -20.49 -3.74 -20.91
CA SER A 29 -20.92 -4.28 -19.62
C SER A 29 -20.88 -3.16 -18.59
N PRO A 30 -21.97 -2.91 -17.84
CA PRO A 30 -22.00 -1.94 -16.76
C PRO A 30 -21.07 -2.33 -15.59
N PHE A 31 -20.51 -3.54 -15.60
CA PHE A 31 -19.55 -4.03 -14.63
C PHE A 31 -18.13 -3.95 -15.22
N SER A 32 -17.33 -3.03 -14.70
CA SER A 32 -15.90 -2.89 -15.01
C SER A 32 -14.98 -3.27 -13.84
N GLY A 33 -15.53 -3.99 -12.85
CA GLY A 33 -14.82 -4.50 -11.69
C GLY A 33 -13.89 -5.67 -12.03
N PHE A 34 -13.42 -6.37 -11.00
CA PHE A 34 -12.50 -7.49 -11.11
C PHE A 34 -13.20 -8.83 -10.91
N GLY A 35 -13.05 -9.75 -11.87
CA GLY A 35 -13.69 -11.07 -11.85
C GLY A 35 -13.00 -12.13 -10.97
N GLY A 36 -11.94 -11.77 -10.25
CA GLY A 36 -11.12 -12.70 -9.46
C GLY A 36 -9.99 -13.36 -10.27
N GLY A 37 -9.27 -14.29 -9.63
CA GLY A 37 -8.11 -14.96 -10.19
C GLY A 37 -6.78 -14.40 -9.67
N ALA A 38 -5.76 -14.36 -10.53
CA ALA A 38 -4.44 -13.80 -10.19
C ALA A 38 -4.52 -12.28 -9.98
N VAL A 39 -3.89 -11.82 -8.93
CA VAL A 39 -3.85 -10.41 -8.51
C VAL A 39 -2.44 -9.88 -8.61
N ASN A 40 -2.31 -8.67 -9.16
CA ASN A 40 -1.10 -7.89 -9.20
C ASN A 40 -1.48 -6.43 -8.87
N LEU A 41 -1.37 -6.04 -7.58
CA LEU A 41 -1.58 -4.66 -7.14
C LEU A 41 -0.28 -3.89 -7.29
N GLN A 42 -0.22 -3.01 -8.26
CA GLN A 42 0.96 -2.20 -8.54
C GLN A 42 0.86 -0.83 -7.87
N PHE A 43 1.92 -0.44 -7.18
CA PHE A 43 2.07 0.84 -6.51
C PHE A 43 3.06 1.75 -7.26
N GLU A 44 2.80 3.06 -7.22
CA GLU A 44 3.76 4.08 -7.66
C GLU A 44 3.64 5.35 -6.82
N ALA A 45 4.76 6.08 -6.66
CA ALA A 45 4.79 7.33 -5.93
C ALA A 45 4.59 8.53 -6.86
N ARG A 46 3.76 9.50 -6.42
CA ARG A 46 3.56 10.78 -7.10
C ARG A 46 3.51 11.94 -6.12
N ALA A 47 3.80 13.14 -6.64
CA ALA A 47 3.42 14.41 -6.06
C ALA A 47 2.43 15.07 -7.03
N GLY A 48 1.13 14.93 -6.76
CA GLY A 48 0.08 15.26 -7.71
C GLY A 48 0.17 14.40 -8.96
N VAL A 49 0.56 15.01 -10.10
CA VAL A 49 0.72 14.30 -11.37
C VAL A 49 2.18 13.88 -11.65
N SER A 50 3.14 14.43 -10.92
CA SER A 50 4.57 14.22 -11.14
C SER A 50 5.05 12.93 -10.47
N PRO A 51 5.80 12.06 -11.16
CA PRO A 51 6.44 10.91 -10.53
C PRO A 51 7.42 11.35 -9.43
N VAL A 52 7.50 10.56 -8.35
CA VAL A 52 8.45 10.74 -7.24
C VAL A 52 9.40 9.55 -7.24
N ASP A 53 10.69 9.84 -7.25
CA ASP A 53 11.79 8.89 -7.10
C ASP A 53 13.02 9.57 -6.45
N CYS A 54 14.06 8.80 -6.18
CA CYS A 54 15.26 9.28 -5.50
C CYS A 54 16.10 10.27 -6.32
N ALA A 55 15.91 10.33 -7.64
CA ALA A 55 16.68 11.19 -8.54
C ALA A 55 16.03 12.55 -8.79
N ARG A 56 14.70 12.64 -8.68
CA ARG A 56 13.94 13.82 -9.11
C ARG A 56 13.71 14.80 -7.97
N THR A 57 13.74 16.08 -8.33
CA THR A 57 13.17 17.14 -7.52
C THR A 57 11.70 17.30 -7.91
N VAL A 58 10.81 17.26 -6.91
CA VAL A 58 9.38 17.53 -7.05
C VAL A 58 9.07 18.91 -6.51
N THR A 59 7.99 19.53 -6.96
CA THR A 59 7.56 20.87 -6.54
C THR A 59 6.13 20.82 -5.97
N GLY A 60 5.75 21.85 -5.26
CA GLY A 60 4.38 21.96 -4.74
C GLY A 60 4.17 21.19 -3.43
N LEU A 61 5.21 20.86 -2.67
CA LEU A 61 5.06 20.16 -1.39
C LEU A 61 4.79 21.14 -0.22
N GLY A 62 3.91 20.70 0.66
CA GLY A 62 3.55 21.40 1.87
C GLY A 62 2.82 22.72 1.64
N THR A 63 2.55 23.45 2.73
CA THR A 63 1.83 24.73 2.71
C THR A 63 2.59 25.83 1.96
N GLY A 64 3.94 25.74 1.94
CA GLY A 64 4.81 26.65 1.19
C GLY A 64 4.94 26.30 -0.30
N SER A 65 4.33 25.23 -0.77
CA SER A 65 4.45 24.75 -2.17
C SER A 65 5.91 24.64 -2.65
N VAL A 66 6.79 24.14 -1.77
CA VAL A 66 8.23 24.13 -1.99
C VAL A 66 8.71 23.01 -2.91
N ALA A 67 9.93 23.15 -3.40
CA ALA A 67 10.66 22.07 -4.06
C ALA A 67 11.28 21.14 -3.00
N ALA A 68 11.23 19.82 -3.24
CA ALA A 68 11.80 18.81 -2.37
C ALA A 68 12.37 17.64 -3.16
N ARG A 69 13.18 16.79 -2.51
CA ARG A 69 13.59 15.49 -3.03
C ARG A 69 13.17 14.39 -2.07
N LEU A 70 12.90 13.22 -2.60
CA LEU A 70 12.63 12.03 -1.78
C LEU A 70 13.91 11.62 -1.03
N GLN A 71 13.75 11.23 0.24
CA GLN A 71 14.82 10.63 1.04
C GLN A 71 14.50 9.19 1.44
N ASP A 72 13.22 8.86 1.65
CA ASP A 72 12.73 7.49 1.92
C ASP A 72 11.27 7.37 1.51
N LEU A 73 10.86 6.23 0.98
CA LEU A 73 9.46 5.91 0.71
C LEU A 73 9.20 4.41 0.81
N ARG A 74 8.98 3.96 2.02
CA ARG A 74 8.68 2.58 2.36
C ARG A 74 7.48 2.51 3.30
N PHE A 75 6.62 1.50 3.10
CA PHE A 75 5.45 1.31 3.96
C PHE A 75 4.95 -0.12 3.88
N HIS A 76 4.29 -0.56 4.96
CA HIS A 76 3.69 -1.87 5.06
C HIS A 76 2.21 -1.83 4.69
N ILE A 77 1.80 -2.70 3.79
CA ILE A 77 0.40 -2.97 3.48
C ILE A 77 0.00 -4.33 4.06
N ALA A 78 -1.08 -4.34 4.80
CA ALA A 78 -1.57 -5.52 5.49
C ALA A 78 -3.02 -5.86 5.12
N ASN A 79 -3.34 -7.15 5.21
CA ASN A 79 -4.71 -7.67 5.19
C ASN A 79 -5.54 -7.21 3.99
N VAL A 80 -4.98 -7.36 2.78
CA VAL A 80 -5.66 -7.02 1.53
C VAL A 80 -6.91 -7.88 1.36
N ARG A 81 -8.04 -7.24 1.09
CA ARG A 81 -9.34 -7.87 0.83
C ARG A 81 -9.99 -7.28 -0.40
N PHE A 82 -10.56 -8.12 -1.23
CA PHE A 82 -11.41 -7.68 -2.31
C PHE A 82 -12.87 -7.63 -1.83
N VAL A 83 -13.62 -6.60 -2.24
CA VAL A 83 -14.95 -6.30 -1.73
C VAL A 83 -15.96 -6.42 -2.87
N LYS A 84 -17.02 -7.21 -2.66
CA LYS A 84 -18.15 -7.34 -3.58
C LYS A 84 -19.14 -6.18 -3.42
N ALA A 85 -20.06 -6.03 -4.38
CA ALA A 85 -21.08 -4.99 -4.35
C ALA A 85 -22.02 -5.08 -3.12
N ASP A 86 -22.19 -6.27 -2.55
CA ASP A 86 -22.98 -6.50 -1.32
C ASP A 86 -22.19 -6.23 -0.03
N GLY A 87 -20.94 -5.79 -0.13
CA GLY A 87 -20.05 -5.52 1.00
C GLY A 87 -19.29 -6.75 1.51
N THR A 88 -19.48 -7.92 0.91
CA THR A 88 -18.73 -9.13 1.29
C THR A 88 -17.23 -8.94 1.03
N GLU A 89 -16.42 -9.09 2.06
CA GLU A 89 -14.96 -9.01 2.00
C GLU A 89 -14.33 -10.39 1.82
N VAL A 90 -13.51 -10.55 0.78
CA VAL A 90 -12.79 -11.79 0.47
C VAL A 90 -11.29 -11.54 0.59
N PRO A 91 -10.58 -12.22 1.52
CA PRO A 91 -9.13 -12.04 1.69
C PRO A 91 -8.36 -12.43 0.43
N LEU A 92 -7.33 -11.63 0.10
CA LEU A 92 -6.31 -12.02 -0.86
C LEU A 92 -5.49 -13.17 -0.27
N VAL A 93 -5.35 -14.26 -1.01
CA VAL A 93 -4.35 -15.29 -0.70
C VAL A 93 -3.00 -14.78 -1.21
N LEU A 94 -2.25 -14.16 -0.29
CA LEU A 94 -0.95 -13.55 -0.59
C LEU A 94 0.04 -14.63 -1.04
N THR A 95 0.75 -14.37 -2.14
CA THR A 95 1.87 -15.21 -2.59
C THR A 95 3.08 -14.92 -1.71
N ILE A 96 3.57 -15.94 -0.99
CA ILE A 96 4.76 -15.84 -0.15
C ILE A 96 5.73 -16.95 -0.57
N ALA A 97 6.90 -16.56 -1.05
CA ALA A 97 7.97 -17.52 -1.41
C ALA A 97 8.79 -17.90 -0.17
N ALA A 98 9.52 -19.02 -0.28
CA ALA A 98 10.50 -19.36 0.75
C ALA A 98 11.63 -18.31 0.75
N GLY A 99 11.96 -17.76 1.92
CA GLY A 99 12.92 -16.66 2.04
C GLY A 99 12.45 -15.33 1.45
N ASP A 100 11.14 -15.11 1.44
CA ASP A 100 10.53 -13.89 0.90
C ASP A 100 11.00 -12.65 1.68
N ALA A 101 11.60 -11.70 0.96
CA ALA A 101 12.12 -10.47 1.55
C ALA A 101 11.03 -9.40 1.79
N TRP A 102 9.84 -9.58 1.23
CA TRP A 102 8.80 -8.55 1.15
C TRP A 102 7.51 -8.90 1.87
N ASN A 103 7.23 -10.19 2.04
CA ASN A 103 5.96 -10.67 2.54
C ASN A 103 6.11 -11.43 3.86
N ALA A 104 5.15 -11.26 4.76
CA ALA A 104 5.08 -11.99 6.02
C ALA A 104 3.63 -12.39 6.34
N ARG A 105 3.49 -13.40 7.20
CA ARG A 105 2.19 -13.89 7.68
C ARG A 105 2.29 -14.34 9.14
N SER A 106 1.21 -14.09 9.89
CA SER A 106 0.98 -14.68 11.21
C SER A 106 -0.51 -15.00 11.35
N GLY A 107 -0.84 -16.29 11.41
CA GLY A 107 -2.25 -16.73 11.37
C GLY A 107 -2.97 -16.24 10.12
N SER A 108 -4.03 -15.47 10.30
CA SER A 108 -4.78 -14.83 9.21
C SER A 108 -4.21 -13.49 8.77
N ASP A 109 -3.32 -12.89 9.55
CA ASP A 109 -2.72 -11.61 9.20
C ASP A 109 -1.65 -11.78 8.13
N THR A 110 -1.70 -10.93 7.12
CA THR A 110 -0.74 -10.88 6.01
C THR A 110 -0.15 -9.49 5.91
N LEU A 111 1.08 -9.42 5.43
CA LEU A 111 1.84 -8.17 5.31
C LEU A 111 2.68 -8.21 4.04
N THR A 112 2.78 -7.06 3.37
CA THR A 112 3.77 -6.81 2.31
C THR A 112 4.46 -5.48 2.61
N LEU A 113 5.78 -5.46 2.56
CA LEU A 113 6.57 -4.22 2.51
C LEU A 113 6.58 -3.72 1.06
N ILE A 114 6.09 -2.52 0.86
CA ILE A 114 6.27 -1.76 -0.38
C ILE A 114 7.48 -0.83 -0.18
N ASP A 115 8.41 -0.90 -1.12
CA ASP A 115 9.65 -0.14 -1.12
C ASP A 115 9.81 0.54 -2.49
N LEU A 116 9.67 1.86 -2.52
CA LEU A 116 9.70 2.67 -3.73
C LEU A 116 10.95 3.58 -3.80
N GLU A 117 11.93 3.34 -2.95
CA GLU A 117 13.25 3.97 -3.00
C GLU A 117 14.31 2.96 -3.45
N ASP A 118 15.42 3.41 -4.03
CA ASP A 118 16.44 2.58 -4.67
C ASP A 118 17.85 2.79 -4.10
N ALA A 119 17.96 3.41 -2.94
CA ALA A 119 19.21 3.80 -2.28
C ALA A 119 20.10 4.75 -3.11
N THR A 120 19.58 5.38 -4.18
CA THR A 120 20.35 6.35 -4.95
C THR A 120 20.09 7.79 -4.53
N GLY A 121 20.95 8.71 -4.94
CA GLY A 121 20.76 10.15 -4.72
C GLY A 121 20.53 10.52 -3.26
N THR A 122 19.39 11.12 -2.97
CA THR A 122 18.99 11.52 -1.60
C THR A 122 18.45 10.36 -0.77
N CYS A 123 18.18 9.20 -1.36
CA CYS A 123 17.75 7.97 -0.68
C CYS A 123 18.91 7.08 -0.21
N ALA A 124 20.12 7.60 -0.13
CA ALA A 124 21.33 6.80 0.18
C ALA A 124 21.32 6.07 1.54
N GLY A 125 20.36 6.37 2.42
CA GLY A 125 20.11 5.64 3.67
C GLY A 125 19.15 4.47 3.55
N GLY A 126 18.60 4.21 2.35
CA GLY A 126 17.65 3.17 2.06
C GLY A 126 18.26 1.85 1.63
N THR A 127 17.52 1.08 0.85
CA THR A 127 17.94 -0.23 0.31
C THR A 127 17.87 -0.24 -1.22
N ALA A 128 18.84 -0.87 -1.88
CA ALA A 128 18.89 -0.89 -3.34
C ALA A 128 17.80 -1.81 -3.96
N ALA A 129 17.26 -2.73 -3.18
CA ALA A 129 16.18 -3.59 -3.63
C ALA A 129 14.84 -2.90 -3.44
N MET A 130 14.00 -2.93 -4.45
CA MET A 130 12.67 -2.30 -4.48
C MET A 130 11.56 -3.35 -4.56
N ASN A 131 10.39 -3.03 -4.01
CA ASN A 131 9.16 -3.78 -4.22
C ASN A 131 7.96 -2.84 -4.41
N SER A 132 7.41 -2.81 -5.59
CA SER A 132 6.23 -1.98 -5.92
C SER A 132 4.95 -2.79 -6.11
N VAL A 133 4.92 -4.09 -5.74
CA VAL A 133 3.85 -5.00 -6.13
C VAL A 133 3.41 -5.90 -4.98
N ILE A 134 2.11 -6.10 -4.85
CA ILE A 134 1.52 -7.19 -4.05
C ILE A 134 0.93 -8.22 -5.00
N THR A 135 1.35 -9.48 -4.89
CA THR A 135 0.85 -10.58 -5.71
C THR A 135 0.10 -11.61 -4.89
N GLY A 136 -0.89 -12.22 -5.51
CA GLY A 136 -1.70 -13.24 -4.85
C GLY A 136 -2.82 -13.75 -5.74
N THR A 137 -3.81 -14.38 -5.11
CA THR A 137 -5.02 -14.84 -5.80
C THR A 137 -6.26 -14.53 -4.96
N VAL A 138 -7.39 -14.36 -5.62
CA VAL A 138 -8.70 -14.28 -5.00
C VAL A 138 -9.67 -15.17 -5.78
N PRO A 139 -10.62 -15.88 -5.12
CA PRO A 139 -11.61 -16.70 -5.82
C PRO A 139 -12.37 -15.92 -6.89
N ALA A 140 -12.94 -16.64 -7.87
CA ALA A 140 -13.82 -16.01 -8.86
C ALA A 140 -14.99 -15.30 -8.16
N GLY A 141 -15.33 -14.09 -8.65
CA GLY A 141 -16.39 -13.26 -8.07
C GLY A 141 -16.40 -11.87 -8.67
N ASP A 142 -17.46 -11.12 -8.40
CA ASP A 142 -17.65 -9.76 -8.93
C ASP A 142 -17.20 -8.75 -7.86
N TYR A 143 -15.95 -8.30 -7.96
CA TYR A 143 -15.34 -7.39 -7.00
C TYR A 143 -15.38 -5.95 -7.52
N VAL A 144 -15.84 -5.05 -6.68
CA VAL A 144 -15.95 -3.62 -7.00
C VAL A 144 -14.91 -2.76 -6.28
N ALA A 145 -14.28 -3.29 -5.22
CA ALA A 145 -13.29 -2.54 -4.47
C ALA A 145 -12.18 -3.43 -3.91
N VAL A 146 -11.08 -2.80 -3.51
CA VAL A 146 -10.04 -3.39 -2.70
C VAL A 146 -9.89 -2.60 -1.40
N LYS A 147 -9.87 -3.30 -0.26
CA LYS A 147 -9.69 -2.77 1.08
C LYS A 147 -8.38 -3.28 1.66
N MET A 148 -7.64 -2.42 2.32
CA MET A 148 -6.37 -2.76 2.94
C MET A 148 -6.02 -1.82 4.08
N ASN A 149 -5.00 -2.17 4.85
CA ASN A 149 -4.46 -1.33 5.91
C ASN A 149 -3.00 -0.96 5.61
N MET A 150 -2.63 0.31 5.77
CA MET A 150 -1.23 0.67 5.93
C MET A 150 -0.88 0.56 7.41
N GLY A 151 0.07 -0.33 7.70
CA GLY A 151 0.53 -0.63 9.06
C GLY A 151 0.84 -2.10 9.25
N VAL A 152 1.50 -2.43 10.36
CA VAL A 152 1.86 -3.80 10.74
C VAL A 152 0.81 -4.35 11.70
N PRO A 153 0.17 -5.49 11.41
CA PRO A 153 -0.75 -6.15 12.34
C PRO A 153 -0.11 -6.43 13.70
N GLU A 154 -0.91 -6.44 14.76
CA GLU A 154 -0.42 -6.67 16.12
C GLU A 154 0.37 -7.98 16.24
N SER A 155 -0.13 -9.05 15.62
CA SER A 155 0.50 -10.37 15.58
C SER A 155 1.91 -10.40 14.95
N LEU A 156 2.27 -9.35 14.21
CA LEU A 156 3.55 -9.20 13.50
C LEU A 156 4.40 -8.05 14.07
N ASN A 157 3.77 -7.08 14.75
CA ASN A 157 4.44 -5.85 15.16
C ASN A 157 5.53 -6.04 16.21
N HIS A 158 5.36 -7.03 17.10
CA HIS A 158 6.26 -7.28 18.23
C HIS A 158 7.00 -8.61 18.14
N LEU A 159 7.16 -9.18 16.93
CA LEU A 159 8.02 -10.34 16.72
C LEU A 159 9.46 -9.98 17.06
N ASP A 160 10.24 -11.00 17.48
CA ASP A 160 11.66 -10.81 17.83
C ASP A 160 12.41 -10.11 16.68
N PRO A 161 12.96 -8.92 16.91
CA PRO A 161 13.63 -8.15 15.88
C PRO A 161 14.94 -8.76 15.39
N PHE A 162 15.53 -9.67 16.18
CA PHE A 162 16.80 -10.32 15.86
C PHE A 162 16.59 -11.71 15.23
N ALA A 163 15.42 -12.32 15.47
CA ALA A 163 15.04 -13.61 14.89
C ALA A 163 14.06 -13.48 13.71
N ALA A 164 13.41 -12.33 13.55
CA ALA A 164 12.49 -12.08 12.43
C ALA A 164 13.27 -11.87 11.14
N ASP A 165 12.82 -12.56 10.09
CA ASP A 165 13.30 -12.32 8.74
C ASP A 165 12.78 -11.00 8.19
N THR A 166 13.39 -10.50 7.10
CA THR A 166 12.82 -9.43 6.28
C THR A 166 11.38 -9.83 5.86
N PRO A 167 10.40 -8.91 5.85
CA PRO A 167 10.54 -7.45 6.05
C PRO A 167 10.43 -6.99 7.51
N LEU A 168 10.44 -7.89 8.48
CA LEU A 168 10.13 -7.59 9.90
C LEU A 168 11.37 -7.44 10.79
N ALA A 169 12.58 -7.65 10.27
CA ALA A 169 13.80 -7.35 10.98
C ALA A 169 13.91 -5.84 11.27
N LEU A 170 14.29 -5.45 12.49
CA LEU A 170 14.43 -4.03 12.84
C LEU A 170 15.65 -3.37 12.20
N THR A 171 16.68 -4.14 11.87
CA THR A 171 17.96 -3.64 11.36
C THR A 171 18.03 -3.61 9.84
N SER A 172 17.21 -4.40 9.16
CA SER A 172 17.11 -4.44 7.70
C SER A 172 15.68 -4.83 7.34
N PRO A 173 14.95 -3.95 6.71
CA PRO A 173 15.29 -2.69 6.04
C PRO A 173 15.28 -1.43 6.93
N SER A 174 15.57 -1.50 8.21
CA SER A 174 15.60 -0.36 9.16
C SER A 174 14.22 0.31 9.35
N LEU A 175 13.17 -0.51 9.42
CA LEU A 175 11.79 -0.10 9.67
C LEU A 175 11.33 -0.53 11.07
N GLY A 176 12.10 -0.15 12.08
CA GLY A 176 11.76 -0.43 13.48
C GLY A 176 12.32 0.61 14.43
N TRP A 177 11.59 0.86 15.51
CA TRP A 177 12.06 1.70 16.61
C TRP A 177 12.78 0.85 17.67
N ASN A 178 12.06 -0.06 18.28
CA ASN A 178 12.56 -1.03 19.25
C ASN A 178 11.57 -2.20 19.38
N TRP A 179 11.91 -3.24 20.14
CA TRP A 179 11.06 -4.42 20.26
C TRP A 179 9.70 -4.14 20.89
N THR A 180 9.64 -3.31 21.94
CA THR A 180 8.39 -2.96 22.62
C THR A 180 7.50 -2.04 21.77
N THR A 181 8.07 -1.01 21.15
CA THR A 181 7.31 -0.07 20.28
C THR A 181 6.97 -0.71 18.93
N GLY A 182 7.79 -1.64 18.46
CA GLY A 182 7.58 -2.36 17.22
C GLY A 182 8.09 -1.65 15.99
N ARG A 183 7.38 -1.85 14.88
CA ARG A 183 7.81 -1.45 13.53
C ARG A 183 7.33 -0.05 13.17
N ILE A 184 8.09 0.59 12.27
CA ILE A 184 7.64 1.78 11.54
C ILE A 184 6.71 1.30 10.42
N PHE A 185 5.46 1.75 10.43
CA PHE A 185 4.43 1.30 9.50
C PHE A 185 4.56 1.95 8.13
N SER A 186 4.92 3.23 8.11
CA SER A 186 5.34 3.95 6.92
C SER A 186 6.49 4.89 7.26
N LYS A 187 7.44 4.97 6.36
CA LYS A 187 8.59 5.85 6.40
C LYS A 187 8.63 6.62 5.09
N ILE A 188 8.10 7.84 5.13
CA ILE A 188 8.07 8.76 3.99
C ILE A 188 8.86 9.99 4.42
N GLU A 189 9.96 10.26 3.73
CA GLU A 189 10.86 11.36 4.06
C GLU A 189 11.14 12.22 2.84
N VAL A 190 11.07 13.52 3.03
CA VAL A 190 11.46 14.50 2.01
C VAL A 190 12.52 15.44 2.55
N THR A 191 13.36 15.95 1.66
CA THR A 191 14.51 16.77 2.05
C THR A 191 14.66 17.99 1.15
N ASP A 192 15.31 19.02 1.68
CA ASP A 192 15.76 20.18 0.90
C ASP A 192 16.59 19.70 -0.30
N PRO A 193 16.24 20.12 -1.53
CA PRO A 193 17.02 19.78 -2.72
C PRO A 193 18.49 20.20 -2.64
N ASN A 194 18.78 21.22 -1.86
CA ASN A 194 20.11 21.81 -1.70
C ASN A 194 20.82 21.39 -0.40
N ARG A 195 20.28 20.41 0.32
CA ARG A 195 20.76 20.00 1.66
C ARG A 195 22.28 19.82 1.76
N SER A 196 22.90 19.23 0.75
CA SER A 196 24.34 18.92 0.75
C SER A 196 25.22 20.06 0.27
N THR A 197 24.68 21.11 -0.33
CA THR A 197 25.45 22.20 -0.93
C THR A 197 25.22 23.54 -0.23
N ALA A 198 23.99 23.98 -0.17
CA ALA A 198 23.56 25.24 0.44
C ALA A 198 22.11 25.08 0.93
N PRO A 199 21.89 24.48 2.13
CA PRO A 199 20.56 24.25 2.66
C PRO A 199 19.73 25.52 2.69
N THR A 200 18.50 25.44 2.20
CA THR A 200 17.55 26.57 2.19
C THR A 200 16.43 26.40 3.20
N TRP A 201 16.20 25.17 3.66
CA TRP A 201 15.21 24.88 4.69
C TRP A 201 15.83 25.00 6.09
N PRO A 202 15.18 25.69 7.04
CA PRO A 202 15.60 25.71 8.46
C PRO A 202 15.70 24.31 9.07
N ALA A 203 14.73 23.41 8.74
CA ALA A 203 14.82 21.98 9.05
C ALA A 203 14.99 21.21 7.73
N PRO A 204 16.19 20.68 7.43
CA PRO A 204 16.51 20.20 6.08
C PRO A 204 15.86 18.87 5.70
N VAL A 205 15.18 18.20 6.63
CA VAL A 205 14.43 16.94 6.40
C VAL A 205 13.09 17.04 7.10
N PHE A 206 12.06 16.61 6.42
CA PHE A 206 10.73 16.36 7.00
C PHE A 206 10.42 14.86 6.94
N THR A 207 10.16 14.27 8.09
CA THR A 207 9.76 12.86 8.21
C THR A 207 8.24 12.75 8.35
N ALA A 208 7.65 11.77 7.70
CA ALA A 208 6.27 11.35 7.91
C ALA A 208 6.28 9.85 8.26
N HIS A 209 6.53 9.57 9.54
CA HIS A 209 6.58 8.21 10.06
C HIS A 209 5.29 7.88 10.79
N LEU A 210 4.71 6.74 10.44
CA LEU A 210 3.55 6.17 11.13
C LEU A 210 3.99 4.93 11.90
N GLY A 211 3.46 4.75 13.10
CA GLY A 211 3.65 3.57 13.92
C GLY A 211 2.79 3.61 15.17
N ALA A 212 2.70 2.49 15.87
CA ALA A 212 1.93 2.38 17.09
C ALA A 212 2.56 3.16 18.26
N LEU A 213 1.72 3.59 19.19
CA LEU A 213 2.14 4.33 20.39
C LEU A 213 1.54 3.73 21.66
N SER A 214 2.06 4.20 22.80
CA SER A 214 1.60 3.75 24.13
C SER A 214 1.66 2.23 24.25
N CYS A 215 2.77 1.65 23.81
CA CYS A 215 3.01 0.22 23.87
C CYS A 215 3.54 -0.15 25.25
N THR A 216 3.06 -1.26 25.79
CA THR A 216 3.44 -1.83 27.09
C THR A 216 3.85 -3.29 26.92
N GLY A 217 4.46 -3.86 27.95
CA GLY A 217 5.03 -5.18 27.93
C GLY A 217 6.52 -5.17 27.61
N ASP A 218 7.20 -6.25 27.94
CA ASP A 218 8.61 -6.47 27.63
C ASP A 218 8.79 -7.80 26.89
N PRO A 219 8.76 -7.79 25.54
CA PRO A 219 8.90 -9.01 24.76
C PRO A 219 10.26 -9.71 24.99
N ALA A 220 11.30 -8.96 25.33
CA ALA A 220 12.61 -9.53 25.64
C ALA A 220 12.60 -10.34 26.96
N ALA A 221 11.70 -9.99 27.88
CA ALA A 221 11.42 -10.76 29.08
C ALA A 221 10.29 -11.79 28.91
N GLY A 222 9.84 -12.04 27.68
CA GLY A 222 8.74 -12.98 27.38
C GLY A 222 7.34 -12.47 27.68
N GLN A 223 7.17 -11.16 27.94
CA GLN A 223 5.87 -10.54 28.12
C GLN A 223 5.28 -10.14 26.75
N ALA A 224 3.99 -10.32 26.57
CA ALA A 224 3.31 -9.83 25.38
C ALA A 224 3.34 -8.30 25.33
N ALA A 225 3.79 -7.74 24.22
CA ALA A 225 3.65 -6.32 23.98
C ALA A 225 2.31 -6.02 23.29
N SER A 226 1.71 -4.88 23.64
CA SER A 226 0.51 -4.36 22.98
C SER A 226 0.51 -2.82 23.03
N CYS A 227 -0.15 -2.20 22.06
CA CYS A 227 -0.17 -0.75 21.92
C CYS A 227 -1.59 -0.20 22.00
N ALA A 228 -1.82 0.74 22.93
CA ALA A 228 -3.13 1.36 23.12
C ALA A 228 -3.54 2.26 21.94
N ILE A 229 -2.58 2.78 21.19
CA ILE A 229 -2.79 3.65 20.02
C ILE A 229 -2.20 2.95 18.79
N PRO A 230 -3.02 2.19 18.05
CA PRO A 230 -2.53 1.30 17.00
C PRO A 230 -2.06 2.00 15.72
N ASN A 231 -2.54 3.20 15.43
CA ASN A 231 -2.16 4.03 14.26
C ASN A 231 -2.15 3.28 12.90
N ARG A 232 -3.03 2.30 12.73
CA ARG A 232 -3.17 1.57 11.46
C ARG A 232 -4.19 2.27 10.58
N MET A 233 -3.75 2.75 9.42
CA MET A 233 -4.61 3.43 8.46
C MET A 233 -5.42 2.40 7.66
N ALA A 234 -6.74 2.43 7.75
CA ALA A 234 -7.61 1.67 6.86
C ALA A 234 -7.96 2.50 5.62
N PHE A 235 -8.07 1.86 4.46
CA PHE A 235 -8.57 2.52 3.25
C PHE A 235 -9.18 1.52 2.26
N THR A 236 -10.08 2.03 1.43
CA THR A 236 -10.76 1.29 0.37
C THR A 236 -10.62 2.07 -0.94
N LEU A 237 -10.30 1.38 -2.03
CA LEU A 237 -10.24 1.94 -3.38
C LEU A 237 -11.29 1.27 -4.25
N GLY A 238 -12.11 2.09 -4.91
CA GLY A 238 -13.25 1.66 -5.70
C GLY A 238 -14.54 1.47 -4.90
N ASP A 239 -15.62 1.41 -5.62
CA ASP A 239 -16.99 1.15 -5.18
C ASP A 239 -17.83 0.62 -6.35
N SER A 240 -19.14 0.45 -6.17
CA SER A 240 -20.03 -0.01 -7.25
C SER A 240 -20.21 1.00 -8.38
N ALA A 241 -19.98 2.29 -8.15
CA ALA A 241 -20.09 3.34 -9.18
C ALA A 241 -18.76 3.51 -9.95
N THR A 242 -17.64 3.35 -9.25
CA THR A 242 -16.28 3.47 -9.80
C THR A 242 -15.45 2.25 -9.38
N PRO A 243 -15.68 1.07 -9.99
CA PRO A 243 -15.05 -0.16 -9.55
C PRO A 243 -13.53 -0.15 -9.72
N PHE A 244 -12.83 -0.72 -8.71
CA PHE A 244 -11.40 -0.97 -8.79
C PHE A 244 -11.13 -2.31 -9.47
N ASN A 245 -10.26 -2.31 -10.47
CA ASN A 245 -9.80 -3.51 -11.15
C ASN A 245 -8.26 -3.50 -11.24
N PRO A 246 -7.55 -4.45 -10.63
CA PRO A 246 -6.08 -4.48 -10.62
C PRO A 246 -5.44 -4.69 -12.00
N THR A 247 -6.21 -5.11 -13.01
CA THR A 247 -5.71 -5.22 -14.39
C THR A 247 -5.77 -3.89 -15.15
N LEU A 248 -6.65 -2.98 -14.72
CA LEU A 248 -6.88 -1.67 -15.35
C LEU A 248 -6.31 -0.52 -14.54
N HIS A 249 -6.15 -0.72 -13.22
CA HIS A 249 -5.74 0.33 -12.29
C HIS A 249 -4.44 -0.02 -11.58
N LYS A 250 -3.69 1.01 -11.22
CA LYS A 250 -2.60 0.99 -10.25
C LYS A 250 -2.95 1.88 -9.07
N ILE A 251 -2.20 1.74 -7.99
CA ILE A 251 -2.38 2.49 -6.75
C ILE A 251 -1.28 3.54 -6.68
N VAL A 252 -1.68 4.81 -6.62
CA VAL A 252 -0.76 5.93 -6.44
C VAL A 252 -0.66 6.27 -4.96
N ILE A 253 0.57 6.48 -4.48
CA ILE A 253 0.86 7.15 -3.22
C ILE A 253 1.14 8.61 -3.54
N ASP A 254 0.23 9.52 -3.12
CA ASP A 254 0.34 10.95 -3.37
C ASP A 254 1.01 11.65 -2.18
N VAL A 255 2.33 11.81 -2.27
CA VAL A 255 3.15 12.47 -1.23
C VAL A 255 2.77 13.94 -1.08
N GLN A 256 2.37 14.62 -2.16
CA GLN A 256 1.92 16.00 -2.10
C GLN A 256 0.62 16.12 -1.28
N ALA A 257 -0.33 15.23 -1.51
CA ALA A 257 -1.59 15.25 -0.78
C ALA A 257 -1.41 14.88 0.71
N LEU A 258 -0.48 13.96 1.03
CA LEU A 258 -0.14 13.64 2.41
C LEU A 258 0.40 14.86 3.17
N LEU A 259 1.27 15.62 2.53
CA LEU A 259 2.03 16.71 3.16
C LEU A 259 1.37 18.10 2.98
N ALA A 260 0.24 18.19 2.29
CA ALA A 260 -0.38 19.46 1.91
C ALA A 260 -0.68 20.39 3.10
N GLY A 261 -0.92 19.87 4.28
CA GLY A 261 -1.20 20.64 5.49
C GLY A 261 0.02 20.99 6.33
N ASN A 262 1.23 20.54 5.95
CA ASN A 262 2.46 20.77 6.71
C ASN A 262 3.35 21.82 6.05
N ASP A 263 4.04 22.63 6.85
CA ASP A 263 5.25 23.32 6.38
C ASP A 263 6.42 22.34 6.50
N VAL A 264 6.81 21.75 5.37
CA VAL A 264 7.86 20.71 5.34
C VAL A 264 9.28 21.27 5.52
N THR A 265 9.43 22.60 5.64
CA THR A 265 10.74 23.27 5.74
C THR A 265 11.15 23.59 7.17
N ILE A 266 10.23 23.46 8.12
CA ILE A 266 10.45 23.81 9.53
C ILE A 266 10.16 22.60 10.42
N ASN A 267 10.57 22.70 11.69
CA ASN A 267 10.23 21.78 12.74
C ASN A 267 9.96 22.53 14.04
N THR A 268 8.95 22.13 14.79
CA THR A 268 8.67 22.68 16.10
C THR A 268 9.81 22.32 17.06
N ALA A 269 10.32 23.31 17.78
CA ALA A 269 11.42 23.10 18.72
C ALA A 269 11.03 22.12 19.83
N GLY A 270 11.86 21.10 20.03
CA GLY A 270 11.64 20.06 21.06
C GLY A 270 10.86 18.85 20.58
N THR A 271 10.32 18.84 19.34
CA THR A 271 9.71 17.67 18.72
C THR A 271 10.70 16.94 17.81
N ALA A 272 10.31 15.75 17.33
CA ALA A 272 11.04 15.05 16.28
C ALA A 272 10.98 15.83 14.96
N SER A 273 11.90 15.57 14.03
CA SER A 273 11.86 16.21 12.70
C SER A 273 10.61 15.74 11.93
N GLY A 274 9.73 16.66 11.57
CA GLY A 274 8.43 16.37 10.98
C GLY A 274 7.53 15.61 11.96
N CYS A 275 6.82 14.59 11.52
CA CYS A 275 5.92 13.79 12.36
C CYS A 275 6.43 12.35 12.53
N MET A 276 6.67 11.92 13.77
CA MET A 276 6.97 10.53 14.15
C MET A 276 5.86 9.92 15.01
N SER A 277 4.61 10.17 14.66
CA SER A 277 3.39 9.71 15.34
C SER A 277 3.12 10.28 16.72
N ALA A 278 3.93 11.18 17.27
CA ALA A 278 3.77 11.72 18.61
C ALA A 278 2.44 12.49 18.76
N LEU A 279 1.83 12.40 19.96
CA LEU A 279 0.51 13.01 20.22
C LEU A 279 0.58 14.53 20.40
N ASP A 280 1.72 15.02 20.88
CA ASP A 280 1.99 16.40 21.20
C ASP A 280 2.81 17.13 20.11
N ASP A 281 3.05 16.46 18.99
CA ASP A 281 3.78 16.99 17.85
C ASP A 281 2.81 17.71 16.89
N PRO A 282 2.91 19.04 16.71
CA PRO A 282 2.02 19.79 15.84
C PRO A 282 2.09 19.35 14.37
N GLU A 283 3.24 18.89 13.90
CA GLU A 283 3.46 18.41 12.55
C GLU A 283 2.69 17.13 12.27
N CYS A 284 2.30 16.37 13.30
CA CYS A 284 1.50 15.16 13.15
C CYS A 284 0.03 15.45 12.83
N VAL A 285 -0.54 16.55 13.31
CA VAL A 285 -1.97 16.85 13.14
C VAL A 285 -2.40 16.86 11.67
N PRO A 286 -1.76 17.59 10.75
CA PRO A 286 -2.14 17.58 9.34
C PRO A 286 -1.96 16.22 8.67
N MET A 287 -0.88 15.49 9.01
CA MET A 287 -0.61 14.16 8.49
C MET A 287 -1.71 13.16 8.89
N PHE A 288 -2.08 13.10 10.16
CA PHE A 288 -3.14 12.23 10.66
C PHE A 288 -4.51 12.57 10.05
N ASN A 289 -4.79 13.87 9.82
CA ASN A 289 -5.98 14.32 9.11
C ASN A 289 -6.00 13.82 7.65
N ALA A 290 -4.87 13.86 6.95
CA ALA A 290 -4.75 13.34 5.58
C ALA A 290 -4.93 11.82 5.53
N LEU A 291 -4.41 11.08 6.51
CA LEU A 291 -4.54 9.63 6.65
C LEU A 291 -5.91 9.17 7.16
N LYS A 292 -6.75 10.09 7.65
CA LYS A 292 -8.02 9.79 8.32
C LYS A 292 -7.84 8.83 9.52
N ILE A 293 -6.85 9.12 10.35
CA ILE A 293 -6.63 8.49 11.64
C ILE A 293 -6.92 9.52 12.74
N ALA A 294 -7.70 9.14 13.73
CA ALA A 294 -7.89 9.95 14.94
C ALA A 294 -6.60 9.89 15.79
N GLN A 295 -5.80 10.95 15.79
CA GLN A 295 -4.47 10.97 16.42
C GLN A 295 -4.51 10.52 17.89
N ALA A 296 -5.52 10.95 18.65
CA ALA A 296 -5.66 10.61 20.06
C ALA A 296 -5.92 9.12 20.35
N THR A 297 -6.48 8.39 19.39
CA THR A 297 -6.87 6.98 19.57
C THR A 297 -6.17 6.02 18.62
N GLY A 298 -5.56 6.53 17.56
CA GLY A 298 -4.95 5.74 16.49
C GLY A 298 -5.95 4.95 15.64
N LEU A 299 -7.25 5.22 15.76
CA LEU A 299 -8.30 4.50 15.05
C LEU A 299 -8.68 5.23 13.74
N PRO A 300 -9.04 4.48 12.67
CA PRO A 300 -9.50 5.08 11.42
C PRO A 300 -10.79 5.88 11.61
N ILE A 301 -10.84 7.10 11.10
CA ILE A 301 -12.05 7.93 11.05
C ILE A 301 -12.90 7.45 9.87
N ASN A 302 -14.15 7.07 10.13
CA ASN A 302 -15.09 6.57 9.12
C ASN A 302 -14.49 5.46 8.23
N GLY A 303 -13.74 4.53 8.83
CA GLY A 303 -13.09 3.44 8.10
C GLY A 303 -12.03 3.89 7.10
N GLY A 304 -11.49 5.11 7.25
CA GLY A 304 -10.50 5.69 6.35
C GLY A 304 -11.09 6.41 5.12
N ALA A 305 -12.42 6.57 5.06
CA ALA A 305 -13.05 7.29 3.96
C ALA A 305 -12.55 8.75 3.88
N GLY A 306 -12.19 9.17 2.66
CA GLY A 306 -11.66 10.52 2.40
C GLY A 306 -10.18 10.69 2.76
N GLN A 307 -9.43 9.59 2.96
CA GLN A 307 -7.97 9.65 3.06
C GLN A 307 -7.35 10.22 1.77
N GLN A 308 -6.19 10.86 1.88
CA GLN A 308 -5.59 11.62 0.79
C GLN A 308 -4.37 10.91 0.17
N LEU A 309 -3.79 9.90 0.86
CA LEU A 309 -2.52 9.28 0.46
C LEU A 309 -2.68 8.35 -0.73
N PHE A 310 -3.68 7.45 -0.72
CA PHE A 310 -3.82 6.40 -1.75
C PHE A 310 -4.95 6.71 -2.72
N LYS A 311 -4.66 6.57 -4.02
CA LYS A 311 -5.61 6.79 -5.11
C LYS A 311 -5.51 5.69 -6.15
N ALA A 312 -6.65 5.23 -6.69
CA ALA A 312 -6.68 4.40 -7.89
C ALA A 312 -6.54 5.29 -9.12
N VAL A 313 -5.65 4.93 -10.05
CA VAL A 313 -5.51 5.59 -11.35
C VAL A 313 -5.42 4.55 -12.46
N ALA A 314 -5.81 4.90 -13.67
CA ALA A 314 -5.63 4.02 -14.83
C ALA A 314 -4.15 3.68 -15.05
N ARG A 315 -3.89 2.45 -15.52
CA ARG A 315 -2.56 1.97 -15.92
C ARG A 315 -2.05 2.65 -17.17
#